data_823a0516885508c2bafce54f862f9f91
#
_entry.id   823a0516885508c2bafce54f862f9f91
#
_cell.length_a   1.000
_cell.length_b   1.000
_cell.length_c   1.000
_cell.angle_alpha   90.00
_cell.angle_beta   90.00
_cell.angle_gamma   90.00
#
_symmetry.space_group_name_H-M   'P 1'
#
loop_
_entity.id
_entity.type
_entity.pdbx_description
1 polymer ?
#
loop_
_entity_poly.entity_id
_entity_poly.type
_entity_poly.pdbx_seq_one_letter_code
_entity_poly.pdbx_strand_id
1 'polypeptide(L)'
;IRVDTYGWEVKRVLPRINEEINEEWISDKTRYACDGLKNQRLDKPLIKNNGNFEEISWQNVYKKILEKISKSSPDKIVGLTGDMTNMETMFICKRLFEKTLNSKFLDSRSENTYVNFENRCNYIFNSTIEGIEETDLLLLIGTNPRFEATILNSRIRKSYLKNKTKIFSLENIGDLTYPYKVLENDIEVINKIIKNEHELSDKIISSKKPIIILGQSILNSNNGAYIFEELKKYLTSINKIDDNWNSLNILSTDAS
;
A
#
# COMPACT_ATOMS: atom_id res chain seq x y z
N ILE A 1 14.06 2.42 11.15
CA ILE A 1 13.80 2.61 12.60
C ILE A 1 14.94 2.07 13.44
N ARG A 2 15.06 2.56 14.69
CA ARG A 2 15.89 2.01 15.75
C ARG A 2 14.98 1.38 16.79
N VAL A 3 15.31 0.15 17.19
CA VAL A 3 14.59 -0.59 18.23
C VAL A 3 15.51 -0.70 19.43
N ASP A 4 15.10 -0.14 20.57
CA ASP A 4 15.84 -0.24 21.82
C ASP A 4 15.25 -1.37 22.66
N THR A 5 16.11 -2.27 23.13
CA THR A 5 15.71 -3.45 23.91
C THR A 5 16.37 -3.44 25.28
N TYR A 6 15.73 -4.09 26.24
CA TYR A 6 16.31 -4.44 27.53
C TYR A 6 15.98 -5.91 27.81
N GLY A 7 17.03 -6.74 27.88
CA GLY A 7 16.86 -8.18 27.86
C GLY A 7 16.14 -8.63 26.58
N TRP A 8 15.08 -9.39 26.74
CA TRP A 8 14.23 -9.88 25.64
C TRP A 8 13.06 -8.96 25.31
N GLU A 9 13.05 -7.75 25.82
CA GLU A 9 11.91 -6.86 25.74
C GLU A 9 12.22 -5.62 24.93
N VAL A 10 11.40 -5.36 23.91
CA VAL A 10 11.42 -4.09 23.18
C VAL A 10 10.84 -3.00 24.07
N LYS A 11 11.63 -1.98 24.36
CA LYS A 11 11.24 -0.87 25.23
C LYS A 11 10.74 0.34 24.48
N ARG A 12 11.27 0.60 23.27
CA ARG A 12 10.83 1.70 22.43
C ARG A 12 11.28 1.53 20.98
N VAL A 13 10.54 2.17 20.10
CA VAL A 13 10.86 2.31 18.69
C VAL A 13 11.06 3.78 18.37
N LEU A 14 12.18 4.11 17.74
CA LEU A 14 12.56 5.47 17.36
C LEU A 14 12.83 5.57 15.87
N PRO A 15 12.69 6.77 15.27
CA PRO A 15 13.09 6.98 13.89
C PRO A 15 14.61 6.87 13.71
N ARG A 16 15.04 6.47 12.55
CA ARG A 16 16.38 6.78 12.04
C ARG A 16 16.23 7.90 11.02
N ILE A 17 17.18 8.82 11.03
CA ILE A 17 17.18 9.95 10.10
C ILE A 17 17.37 9.46 8.68
N ASN A 18 16.51 9.87 7.78
CA ASN A 18 16.63 9.71 6.34
C ASN A 18 15.92 10.91 5.68
N GLU A 19 16.71 11.86 5.21
CA GLU A 19 16.21 13.14 4.68
C GLU A 19 15.33 12.94 3.44
N GLU A 20 15.62 11.94 2.62
CA GLU A 20 14.87 11.66 1.40
C GLU A 20 13.48 11.04 1.68
N ILE A 21 13.33 10.34 2.80
CA ILE A 21 12.09 9.59 3.12
C ILE A 21 11.35 10.21 4.28
N ASN A 22 11.82 9.99 5.50
CA ASN A 22 11.09 10.31 6.72
C ASN A 22 11.65 11.52 7.49
N GLU A 23 12.74 12.12 7.04
CA GLU A 23 13.51 13.07 7.83
C GLU A 23 13.83 12.48 9.22
N GLU A 24 13.35 13.08 10.29
CA GLU A 24 13.49 12.59 11.67
C GLU A 24 12.19 12.02 12.26
N TRP A 25 11.16 11.81 11.43
CA TRP A 25 9.82 11.45 11.86
C TRP A 25 9.54 9.95 11.77
N ILE A 26 8.57 9.51 12.57
CA ILE A 26 8.00 8.17 12.53
C ILE A 26 6.52 8.28 12.93
N SER A 27 5.67 7.46 12.32
CA SER A 27 4.25 7.44 12.69
C SER A 27 4.06 6.88 14.11
N ASP A 28 3.04 7.35 14.82
CA ASP A 28 2.68 6.82 16.14
C ASP A 28 2.30 5.35 16.06
N LYS A 29 1.67 4.91 14.98
CA LYS A 29 1.41 3.50 14.71
C LYS A 29 2.68 2.65 14.81
N THR A 30 3.77 3.09 14.20
CA THR A 30 5.06 2.38 14.27
C THR A 30 5.71 2.53 15.64
N ARG A 31 5.60 3.72 16.26
CA ARG A 31 6.22 4.02 17.56
C ARG A 31 5.67 3.15 18.68
N TYR A 32 4.36 2.94 18.70
CA TYR A 32 3.66 2.26 19.79
C TYR A 32 3.28 0.81 19.50
N ALA A 33 3.53 0.31 18.28
CA ALA A 33 3.22 -1.07 17.91
C ALA A 33 3.97 -2.13 18.75
N CYS A 34 5.06 -1.74 19.42
CA CYS A 34 5.87 -2.67 20.23
C CYS A 34 5.11 -3.31 21.42
N ASP A 35 4.06 -2.66 21.92
CA ASP A 35 3.23 -3.23 23.00
C ASP A 35 2.54 -4.52 22.59
N GLY A 36 2.18 -4.66 21.32
CA GLY A 36 1.58 -5.87 20.74
C GLY A 36 2.53 -7.06 20.67
N LEU A 37 3.83 -6.85 20.81
CA LEU A 37 4.83 -7.95 20.74
C LEU A 37 4.77 -8.91 21.93
N LYS A 38 4.20 -8.50 23.05
CA LYS A 38 4.11 -9.28 24.28
C LYS A 38 2.72 -9.80 24.61
N ASN A 39 1.69 -9.09 24.14
CA ASN A 39 0.32 -9.33 24.54
C ASN A 39 -0.40 -10.21 23.53
N GLN A 40 -1.13 -11.20 24.02
CA GLN A 40 -2.00 -12.06 23.20
C GLN A 40 -1.27 -12.74 22.03
N ARG A 41 0.01 -13.10 22.24
CA ARG A 41 0.81 -13.82 21.23
C ARG A 41 0.54 -15.30 21.32
N LEU A 42 0.34 -15.92 20.16
CA LEU A 42 0.25 -17.37 20.03
C LEU A 42 1.69 -17.93 20.04
N ASP A 43 2.08 -18.60 21.12
CA ASP A 43 3.45 -19.12 21.35
C ASP A 43 3.54 -20.65 21.15
N LYS A 44 2.40 -21.34 21.07
CA LYS A 44 2.31 -22.78 20.90
C LYS A 44 1.29 -23.15 19.86
N PRO A 45 1.49 -24.27 19.15
CA PRO A 45 0.47 -24.78 18.24
C PRO A 45 -0.74 -25.30 19.03
N LEU A 46 -1.92 -25.03 18.47
CA LEU A 46 -3.19 -25.45 19.05
C LEU A 46 -3.97 -26.35 18.09
N ILE A 47 -4.67 -27.31 18.62
CA ILE A 47 -5.66 -28.11 17.90
C ILE A 47 -7.04 -27.89 18.49
N LYS A 48 -8.05 -27.81 17.65
CA LYS A 48 -9.44 -27.71 18.10
C LYS A 48 -10.07 -29.08 18.18
N ASN A 49 -10.39 -29.51 19.40
CA ASN A 49 -11.11 -30.79 19.68
C ASN A 49 -12.43 -30.44 20.37
N ASN A 50 -13.55 -30.94 19.86
CA ASN A 50 -14.88 -30.74 20.43
C ASN A 50 -15.22 -29.30 20.83
N GLY A 51 -14.73 -28.33 20.01
CA GLY A 51 -14.96 -26.92 20.26
C GLY A 51 -13.89 -26.21 21.12
N ASN A 52 -13.06 -26.92 21.83
CA ASN A 52 -12.02 -26.39 22.72
C ASN A 52 -10.64 -26.46 22.04
N PHE A 53 -9.80 -25.46 22.31
CA PHE A 53 -8.40 -25.44 21.87
C PHE A 53 -7.51 -26.15 22.91
N GLU A 54 -6.67 -27.07 22.42
CA GLU A 54 -5.71 -27.82 23.22
C GLU A 54 -4.31 -27.65 22.65
N GLU A 55 -3.30 -27.58 23.51
CA GLU A 55 -1.91 -27.54 23.06
C GLU A 55 -1.51 -28.84 22.38
N ILE A 56 -0.73 -28.74 21.31
CA ILE A 56 -0.22 -29.89 20.56
C ILE A 56 1.27 -29.68 20.23
N SER A 57 2.06 -30.74 20.25
CA SER A 57 3.47 -30.65 19.86
C SER A 57 3.63 -30.42 18.35
N TRP A 58 4.67 -29.71 17.94
CA TRP A 58 4.99 -29.48 16.52
C TRP A 58 5.09 -30.77 15.70
N GLN A 59 5.65 -31.83 16.28
CA GLN A 59 5.74 -33.13 15.60
C GLN A 59 4.35 -33.68 15.25
N ASN A 60 3.40 -33.54 16.16
CA ASN A 60 2.03 -34.00 15.94
C ASN A 60 1.27 -33.09 14.98
N VAL A 61 1.55 -31.78 15.00
CA VAL A 61 1.05 -30.82 14.00
C VAL A 61 1.43 -31.27 12.60
N TYR A 62 2.72 -31.52 12.36
CA TYR A 62 3.21 -31.96 11.05
C TYR A 62 2.56 -33.24 10.57
N LYS A 63 2.41 -34.22 11.44
CA LYS A 63 1.70 -35.49 11.12
C LYS A 63 0.26 -35.22 10.66
N LYS A 64 -0.48 -34.41 11.42
CA LYS A 64 -1.88 -34.06 11.09
C LYS A 64 -2.00 -33.27 9.79
N ILE A 65 -1.08 -32.34 9.54
CA ILE A 65 -1.04 -31.59 8.27
C ILE A 65 -0.77 -32.52 7.10
N LEU A 66 0.23 -33.42 7.21
CA LEU A 66 0.55 -34.38 6.17
C LEU A 66 -0.60 -35.35 5.88
N GLU A 67 -1.29 -35.83 6.92
CA GLU A 67 -2.48 -36.66 6.76
C GLU A 67 -3.60 -35.94 5.98
N LYS A 68 -3.81 -34.67 6.24
CA LYS A 68 -4.80 -33.87 5.51
C LYS A 68 -4.40 -33.60 4.06
N ILE A 69 -3.16 -33.24 3.85
CA ILE A 69 -2.61 -32.99 2.51
C ILE A 69 -2.67 -34.25 1.65
N SER A 70 -2.28 -35.43 2.20
CA SER A 70 -2.28 -36.69 1.46
C SER A 70 -3.67 -37.18 1.05
N LYS A 71 -4.72 -36.70 1.73
CA LYS A 71 -6.12 -36.99 1.42
C LYS A 71 -6.78 -35.93 0.52
N SER A 72 -6.07 -34.87 0.18
CA SER A 72 -6.58 -33.75 -0.61
C SER A 72 -5.92 -33.72 -1.99
N SER A 73 -6.70 -33.45 -3.02
CA SER A 73 -6.13 -33.17 -4.34
C SER A 73 -5.50 -31.76 -4.38
N PRO A 74 -4.47 -31.53 -5.21
CA PRO A 74 -3.78 -30.25 -5.29
C PRO A 74 -4.68 -29.04 -5.52
N ASP A 75 -5.76 -29.20 -6.27
CA ASP A 75 -6.77 -28.19 -6.56
C ASP A 75 -7.65 -27.78 -5.36
N LYS A 76 -7.57 -28.53 -4.26
CA LYS A 76 -8.27 -28.23 -3.00
C LYS A 76 -7.37 -27.67 -1.91
N ILE A 77 -6.10 -27.43 -2.23
CA ILE A 77 -5.12 -26.90 -1.29
C ILE A 77 -4.84 -25.44 -1.66
N VAL A 78 -5.18 -24.51 -0.79
CA VAL A 78 -5.00 -23.07 -0.97
C VAL A 78 -4.01 -22.56 0.06
N GLY A 79 -3.07 -21.71 -0.37
CA GLY A 79 -2.14 -21.02 0.51
C GLY A 79 -2.44 -19.51 0.52
N LEU A 80 -2.46 -18.95 1.72
CA LEU A 80 -2.53 -17.50 1.91
C LEU A 80 -1.38 -17.06 2.79
N THR A 81 -0.66 -16.03 2.34
CA THR A 81 0.32 -15.32 3.16
C THR A 81 -0.16 -13.90 3.40
N GLY A 82 0.03 -13.37 4.60
CA GLY A 82 -0.34 -11.97 4.87
C GLY A 82 0.77 -11.01 4.46
N ASP A 83 0.44 -9.74 4.33
CA ASP A 83 1.34 -8.62 4.03
C ASP A 83 2.45 -8.41 5.08
N MET A 84 2.22 -8.88 6.32
CA MET A 84 3.21 -8.87 7.40
C MET A 84 4.19 -10.07 7.38
N THR A 85 4.05 -10.96 6.39
CA THR A 85 4.93 -12.12 6.25
C THR A 85 6.25 -11.70 5.60
N ASN A 86 7.38 -12.17 6.14
CA ASN A 86 8.67 -11.88 5.53
C ASN A 86 8.86 -12.58 4.18
N MET A 87 9.73 -12.03 3.35
CA MET A 87 9.97 -12.49 1.98
C MET A 87 10.47 -13.94 1.92
N GLU A 88 11.29 -14.35 2.88
CA GLU A 88 11.82 -15.72 2.95
C GLU A 88 10.70 -16.75 3.16
N THR A 89 9.75 -16.43 4.04
CA THR A 89 8.58 -17.27 4.28
C THR A 89 7.68 -17.33 3.05
N MET A 90 7.43 -16.20 2.38
CA MET A 90 6.66 -16.16 1.13
C MET A 90 7.33 -17.00 0.03
N PHE A 91 8.66 -16.88 -0.12
CA PHE A 91 9.42 -17.66 -1.09
C PHE A 91 9.36 -19.17 -0.82
N ILE A 92 9.53 -19.59 0.44
CA ILE A 92 9.44 -21.00 0.82
C ILE A 92 8.02 -21.52 0.61
N CYS A 93 7.01 -20.74 0.98
CA CYS A 93 5.61 -21.06 0.74
C CYS A 93 5.34 -21.28 -0.75
N LYS A 94 5.78 -20.36 -1.61
CA LYS A 94 5.68 -20.50 -3.06
C LYS A 94 6.32 -21.79 -3.56
N ARG A 95 7.54 -22.09 -3.14
CA ARG A 95 8.24 -23.33 -3.52
C ARG A 95 7.48 -24.60 -3.06
N LEU A 96 6.97 -24.58 -1.84
CA LEU A 96 6.18 -25.69 -1.30
C LEU A 96 4.95 -25.95 -2.17
N PHE A 97 4.19 -24.90 -2.49
CA PHE A 97 2.97 -25.03 -3.29
C PHE A 97 3.26 -25.46 -4.73
N GLU A 98 4.19 -24.80 -5.42
CA GLU A 98 4.50 -25.08 -6.83
C GLU A 98 5.24 -26.42 -7.03
N LYS A 99 6.21 -26.75 -6.17
CA LYS A 99 7.14 -27.87 -6.41
C LYS A 99 6.77 -29.14 -5.66
N THR A 100 6.11 -29.03 -4.51
CA THR A 100 5.81 -30.20 -3.66
C THR A 100 4.33 -30.56 -3.70
N LEU A 101 3.46 -29.57 -3.53
CA LEU A 101 2.01 -29.79 -3.49
C LEU A 101 1.37 -29.75 -4.89
N ASN A 102 2.07 -29.21 -5.90
CA ASN A 102 1.56 -28.99 -7.25
C ASN A 102 0.24 -28.21 -7.27
N SER A 103 0.04 -27.30 -6.31
CA SER A 103 -1.12 -26.42 -6.23
C SER A 103 -0.80 -25.07 -6.83
N LYS A 104 -1.74 -24.54 -7.62
CA LYS A 104 -1.68 -23.21 -8.23
C LYS A 104 -2.36 -22.13 -7.37
N PHE A 105 -3.02 -22.52 -6.29
CA PHE A 105 -3.82 -21.63 -5.47
C PHE A 105 -2.99 -21.06 -4.32
N LEU A 106 -2.24 -20.02 -4.64
CA LEU A 106 -1.45 -19.26 -3.68
C LEU A 106 -1.67 -17.78 -3.91
N ASP A 107 -2.02 -17.03 -2.85
CA ASP A 107 -2.18 -15.59 -2.89
C ASP A 107 -1.61 -14.96 -1.62
N SER A 108 -1.27 -13.67 -1.72
CA SER A 108 -0.79 -12.86 -0.59
C SER A 108 -1.63 -11.60 -0.38
N ARG A 109 -2.57 -11.31 -1.27
CA ARG A 109 -3.41 -10.12 -1.21
C ARG A 109 -4.61 -10.35 -0.32
N SER A 110 -4.88 -9.38 0.56
CA SER A 110 -6.06 -9.41 1.43
C SER A 110 -7.32 -8.85 0.75
N GLU A 111 -7.13 -8.04 -0.29
CA GLU A 111 -8.19 -7.37 -1.03
C GLU A 111 -8.05 -7.57 -2.54
N ASN A 112 -9.08 -7.28 -3.30
CA ASN A 112 -9.08 -7.40 -4.75
C ASN A 112 -8.56 -6.12 -5.43
N THR A 113 -7.43 -5.62 -4.97
CA THR A 113 -6.81 -4.41 -5.51
C THR A 113 -6.28 -4.66 -6.91
N TYR A 114 -6.61 -3.77 -7.85
CA TYR A 114 -6.00 -3.82 -9.16
C TYR A 114 -4.53 -3.42 -9.06
N VAL A 115 -3.65 -4.30 -9.53
CA VAL A 115 -2.22 -4.04 -9.65
C VAL A 115 -1.73 -4.52 -11.02
N ASN A 116 -1.13 -3.63 -11.79
CA ASN A 116 -0.52 -3.98 -13.06
C ASN A 116 0.97 -4.28 -12.86
N PHE A 117 1.37 -5.55 -12.96
CA PHE A 117 2.74 -6.04 -12.73
C PHE A 117 3.65 -6.02 -13.97
N GLU A 118 3.18 -5.53 -15.12
CA GLU A 118 3.98 -5.51 -16.35
C GLU A 118 5.23 -4.64 -16.22
N ASN A 119 5.10 -3.54 -15.47
CA ASN A 119 6.23 -2.65 -15.19
C ASN A 119 6.18 -2.18 -13.74
N ARG A 120 7.35 -2.09 -13.10
CA ARG A 120 7.48 -1.65 -11.71
C ARG A 120 6.85 -0.28 -11.46
N CYS A 121 6.96 0.67 -12.40
CA CYS A 121 6.36 1.99 -12.26
C CYS A 121 4.81 1.98 -12.16
N ASN A 122 4.16 0.86 -12.46
CA ASN A 122 2.72 0.75 -12.39
C ASN A 122 2.17 0.53 -10.98
N TYR A 123 3.03 0.23 -9.98
CA TYR A 123 2.58 -0.09 -8.63
C TYR A 123 3.40 0.56 -7.51
N ILE A 124 4.32 1.46 -7.84
CA ILE A 124 5.13 2.17 -6.84
C ILE A 124 4.81 3.66 -6.79
N PHE A 125 5.37 4.35 -5.80
CA PHE A 125 5.37 5.80 -5.73
C PHE A 125 6.53 6.35 -6.57
N ASN A 126 6.23 6.78 -7.80
CA ASN A 126 7.23 7.10 -8.82
C ASN A 126 7.94 8.44 -8.63
N SER A 127 7.19 9.46 -8.15
CA SER A 127 7.74 10.83 -7.99
C SER A 127 8.71 10.98 -6.82
N THR A 128 9.02 9.90 -6.13
CA THR A 128 9.75 9.82 -4.87
C THR A 128 9.09 10.59 -3.71
N ILE A 129 9.41 10.24 -2.47
CA ILE A 129 8.84 10.93 -1.30
C ILE A 129 9.40 12.34 -1.18
N GLU A 130 10.69 12.52 -1.47
CA GLU A 130 11.33 13.83 -1.53
C GLU A 130 10.76 14.69 -2.65
N GLY A 131 10.49 14.11 -3.83
CA GLY A 131 9.94 14.80 -5.00
C GLY A 131 8.57 15.45 -4.75
N ILE A 132 7.83 15.07 -3.71
CA ILE A 132 6.60 15.76 -3.29
C ILE A 132 6.89 17.24 -2.97
N GLU A 133 8.08 17.57 -2.48
CA GLU A 133 8.44 18.95 -2.18
C GLU A 133 8.68 19.81 -3.44
N GLU A 134 8.79 19.18 -4.61
CA GLU A 134 8.97 19.87 -5.89
C GLU A 134 7.66 20.07 -6.66
N THR A 135 6.57 19.44 -6.20
CA THR A 135 5.28 19.49 -6.91
C THR A 135 4.62 20.87 -6.80
N ASP A 136 4.01 21.30 -7.86
CA ASP A 136 3.17 22.51 -7.91
C ASP A 136 1.67 22.20 -7.94
N LEU A 137 1.30 20.93 -8.22
CA LEU A 137 -0.07 20.44 -8.21
C LEU A 137 -0.14 18.98 -7.71
N LEU A 138 -1.02 18.73 -6.77
CA LEU A 138 -1.30 17.39 -6.23
C LEU A 138 -2.79 17.05 -6.37
N LEU A 139 -3.09 15.87 -6.89
CA LEU A 139 -4.43 15.30 -6.95
C LEU A 139 -4.49 13.97 -6.20
N LEU A 140 -5.36 13.90 -5.20
CA LEU A 140 -5.61 12.71 -4.40
C LEU A 140 -6.88 12.01 -4.90
N ILE A 141 -6.80 10.73 -5.21
CA ILE A 141 -7.92 9.91 -5.70
C ILE A 141 -7.97 8.62 -4.88
N GLY A 142 -9.03 8.45 -4.09
CA GLY A 142 -9.26 7.24 -3.33
C GLY A 142 -8.21 6.96 -2.24
N THR A 143 -7.65 8.00 -1.63
CA THR A 143 -6.68 7.88 -0.54
C THR A 143 -6.85 8.99 0.49
N ASN A 144 -6.60 8.64 1.75
CA ASN A 144 -6.42 9.60 2.84
C ASN A 144 -5.00 9.48 3.40
N PRO A 145 -4.04 10.28 2.89
CA PRO A 145 -2.65 10.15 3.27
C PRO A 145 -2.38 10.42 4.76
N ARG A 146 -3.29 11.13 5.47
CA ARG A 146 -3.14 11.34 6.91
C ARG A 146 -3.23 10.03 7.70
N PHE A 147 -4.11 9.11 7.29
CA PHE A 147 -4.30 7.83 7.95
C PHE A 147 -3.51 6.69 7.31
N GLU A 148 -3.36 6.71 6.00
CA GLU A 148 -2.73 5.62 5.25
C GLU A 148 -1.20 5.77 5.19
N ALA A 149 -0.71 7.02 5.09
CA ALA A 149 0.73 7.31 4.92
C ALA A 149 1.11 8.63 5.61
N THR A 150 1.14 8.64 6.92
CA THR A 150 1.31 9.85 7.76
C THR A 150 2.58 10.65 7.42
N ILE A 151 3.68 9.98 7.12
CA ILE A 151 4.93 10.65 6.75
C ILE A 151 4.81 11.32 5.39
N LEU A 152 4.16 10.65 4.43
CA LEU A 152 3.83 11.23 3.13
C LEU A 152 2.94 12.48 3.31
N ASN A 153 1.96 12.41 4.19
CA ASN A 153 1.08 13.55 4.52
C ASN A 153 1.89 14.74 5.08
N SER A 154 2.89 14.48 5.91
CA SER A 154 3.81 15.51 6.42
C SER A 154 4.58 16.20 5.28
N ARG A 155 5.06 15.43 4.30
CA ARG A 155 5.74 15.96 3.11
C ARG A 155 4.81 16.81 2.25
N ILE A 156 3.56 16.35 2.05
CA ILE A 156 2.55 17.13 1.32
C ILE A 156 2.28 18.46 2.05
N ARG A 157 2.11 18.42 3.38
CA ARG A 157 1.95 19.63 4.19
C ARG A 157 3.15 20.58 4.03
N LYS A 158 4.37 20.06 4.04
CA LYS A 158 5.60 20.84 3.87
C LYS A 158 5.63 21.50 2.49
N SER A 159 5.28 20.77 1.43
CA SER A 159 5.15 21.30 0.07
C SER A 159 4.11 22.42 -0.01
N TYR A 160 2.94 22.23 0.62
CA TYR A 160 1.91 23.26 0.69
C TYR A 160 2.42 24.55 1.38
N LEU A 161 3.07 24.41 2.53
CA LEU A 161 3.56 25.57 3.29
C LEU A 161 4.68 26.32 2.56
N LYS A 162 5.61 25.60 1.95
CA LYS A 162 6.80 26.14 1.30
C LYS A 162 6.52 26.67 -0.11
N ASN A 163 5.85 25.86 -0.94
CA ASN A 163 5.69 26.11 -2.37
C ASN A 163 4.27 26.55 -2.75
N LYS A 164 3.33 26.57 -1.78
CA LYS A 164 1.91 26.83 -2.05
C LYS A 164 1.30 25.87 -3.08
N THR A 165 1.73 24.62 -3.03
CA THR A 165 1.23 23.54 -3.87
C THR A 165 -0.29 23.51 -3.89
N LYS A 166 -0.88 23.47 -5.07
CA LYS A 166 -2.34 23.37 -5.24
C LYS A 166 -2.77 21.93 -5.03
N ILE A 167 -3.59 21.70 -4.01
CA ILE A 167 -4.00 20.34 -3.63
C ILE A 167 -5.48 20.16 -3.94
N PHE A 168 -5.79 19.07 -4.61
CA PHE A 168 -7.13 18.65 -4.99
C PHE A 168 -7.39 17.24 -4.47
N SER A 169 -8.64 16.95 -4.14
CA SER A 169 -9.11 15.59 -3.85
C SER A 169 -10.39 15.32 -4.62
N LEU A 170 -10.56 14.11 -5.11
CA LEU A 170 -11.81 13.71 -5.76
C LEU A 170 -12.97 13.82 -4.78
N GLU A 171 -12.76 13.38 -3.55
CA GLU A 171 -13.75 13.31 -2.48
C GLU A 171 -13.35 14.13 -1.25
N ASN A 172 -14.31 14.38 -0.35
CA ASN A 172 -14.01 14.95 0.95
C ASN A 172 -13.40 13.89 1.88
N ILE A 173 -12.11 14.00 2.12
CA ILE A 173 -11.33 13.07 2.95
C ILE A 173 -11.04 13.60 4.36
N GLY A 174 -11.73 14.66 4.78
CA GLY A 174 -11.63 15.24 6.11
C GLY A 174 -10.41 16.15 6.30
N ASP A 175 -9.98 16.34 7.54
CA ASP A 175 -8.85 17.21 7.86
C ASP A 175 -7.50 16.55 7.56
N LEU A 176 -6.77 17.09 6.59
CA LEU A 176 -5.40 16.68 6.23
C LEU A 176 -4.32 17.52 6.91
N THR A 177 -4.69 18.51 7.73
CA THR A 177 -3.81 19.53 8.33
C THR A 177 -3.32 20.61 7.34
N TYR A 178 -3.85 20.64 6.15
CA TYR A 178 -3.69 21.66 5.11
C TYR A 178 -4.94 21.73 4.25
N PRO A 179 -5.24 22.88 3.63
CA PRO A 179 -6.40 23.02 2.77
C PRO A 179 -6.23 22.29 1.44
N TYR A 180 -7.30 21.77 0.94
CA TYR A 180 -7.42 21.20 -0.41
C TYR A 180 -8.78 21.54 -1.01
N LYS A 181 -8.87 21.54 -2.34
CA LYS A 181 -10.13 21.73 -3.06
C LYS A 181 -10.74 20.37 -3.35
N VAL A 182 -11.95 20.11 -2.83
CA VAL A 182 -12.73 18.93 -3.20
C VAL A 182 -13.30 19.17 -4.61
N LEU A 183 -13.20 18.16 -5.46
CA LEU A 183 -13.87 18.09 -6.75
C LEU A 183 -15.31 17.59 -6.54
N GLU A 184 -15.93 17.07 -7.55
CA GLU A 184 -17.23 16.41 -7.42
C GLU A 184 -16.98 14.94 -7.07
N ASN A 185 -17.52 14.43 -6.00
CA ASN A 185 -17.34 13.03 -5.56
C ASN A 185 -17.97 12.03 -6.57
N ASP A 186 -17.46 12.06 -7.81
CA ASP A 186 -17.92 11.26 -8.93
C ASP A 186 -16.73 10.86 -9.81
N ILE A 187 -16.68 9.59 -10.16
CA ILE A 187 -15.68 9.02 -11.09
C ILE A 187 -15.75 9.70 -12.47
N GLU A 188 -16.92 10.18 -12.88
CA GLU A 188 -17.10 10.91 -14.15
C GLU A 188 -16.22 12.18 -14.23
N VAL A 189 -15.84 12.76 -13.11
CA VAL A 189 -14.88 13.87 -13.08
C VAL A 189 -13.52 13.46 -13.63
N ILE A 190 -13.09 12.23 -13.36
CA ILE A 190 -11.83 11.69 -13.90
C ILE A 190 -11.93 11.59 -15.43
N ASN A 191 -13.06 11.10 -15.93
CA ASN A 191 -13.30 11.03 -17.39
C ASN A 191 -13.29 12.43 -18.03
N LYS A 192 -13.91 13.43 -17.39
CA LYS A 192 -13.89 14.82 -17.87
C LYS A 192 -12.48 15.39 -17.87
N ILE A 193 -11.67 15.07 -16.86
CA ILE A 193 -10.26 15.48 -16.79
C ILE A 193 -9.46 14.87 -17.96
N ILE A 194 -9.61 13.59 -18.20
CA ILE A 194 -8.93 12.85 -19.28
C ILE A 194 -9.32 13.39 -20.66
N LYS A 195 -10.59 13.79 -20.83
CA LYS A 195 -11.11 14.36 -22.10
C LYS A 195 -10.82 15.85 -22.25
N ASN A 196 -10.14 16.49 -21.32
CA ASN A 196 -9.92 17.93 -21.26
C ASN A 196 -11.22 18.78 -21.20
N GLU A 197 -12.23 18.24 -20.54
CA GLU A 197 -13.55 18.88 -20.35
C GLU A 197 -13.72 19.45 -18.93
N HIS A 198 -12.66 19.43 -18.11
CA HIS A 198 -12.67 19.91 -16.73
C HIS A 198 -11.58 20.96 -16.50
N GLU A 199 -11.86 22.00 -15.68
CA GLU A 199 -10.92 23.09 -15.37
C GLU A 199 -9.57 22.62 -14.81
N LEU A 200 -9.52 21.43 -14.20
CA LEU A 200 -8.30 20.84 -13.64
C LEU A 200 -7.37 20.31 -14.75
N SER A 201 -7.89 19.97 -15.92
CA SER A 201 -7.09 19.48 -17.06
C SER A 201 -6.06 20.52 -17.49
N ASP A 202 -6.46 21.78 -17.67
CA ASP A 202 -5.56 22.86 -18.03
C ASP A 202 -4.50 23.11 -16.93
N LYS A 203 -4.90 22.94 -15.66
CA LYS A 203 -3.97 23.07 -14.53
C LYS A 203 -2.94 21.95 -14.51
N ILE A 204 -3.34 20.70 -14.79
CA ILE A 204 -2.42 19.57 -14.91
C ILE A 204 -1.47 19.75 -16.09
N ILE A 205 -1.98 20.17 -17.25
CA ILE A 205 -1.19 20.40 -18.46
C ILE A 205 -0.15 21.51 -18.21
N SER A 206 -0.55 22.61 -17.58
CA SER A 206 0.33 23.76 -17.31
C SER A 206 1.25 23.56 -16.11
N SER A 207 0.97 22.61 -15.23
CA SER A 207 1.83 22.26 -14.09
C SER A 207 3.18 21.75 -14.56
N LYS A 208 4.25 22.11 -13.86
CA LYS A 208 5.61 21.63 -14.19
C LYS A 208 5.84 20.21 -13.70
N LYS A 209 5.44 19.93 -12.47
CA LYS A 209 5.63 18.65 -11.79
C LYS A 209 4.35 18.20 -11.08
N PRO A 210 3.27 17.89 -11.81
CA PRO A 210 2.04 17.43 -11.18
C PRO A 210 2.27 16.04 -10.54
N ILE A 211 1.57 15.78 -9.45
CA ILE A 211 1.50 14.47 -8.79
C ILE A 211 0.04 14.06 -8.71
N ILE A 212 -0.26 12.85 -9.18
CA ILE A 212 -1.56 12.20 -9.04
C ILE A 212 -1.34 10.94 -8.23
N ILE A 213 -2.03 10.82 -7.10
CA ILE A 213 -1.94 9.65 -6.22
C ILE A 213 -3.23 8.85 -6.33
N LEU A 214 -3.12 7.62 -6.81
CA LEU A 214 -4.19 6.63 -6.76
C LEU A 214 -4.04 5.79 -5.50
N GLY A 215 -5.03 5.85 -4.63
CA GLY A 215 -5.06 5.09 -3.40
C GLY A 215 -5.78 3.75 -3.53
N GLN A 216 -5.71 2.99 -2.46
CA GLN A 216 -6.25 1.63 -2.43
C GLN A 216 -7.77 1.59 -2.65
N SER A 217 -8.53 2.56 -2.13
CA SER A 217 -9.98 2.51 -2.25
C SER A 217 -10.47 2.60 -3.70
N ILE A 218 -9.81 3.41 -4.54
CA ILE A 218 -10.16 3.48 -5.97
C ILE A 218 -9.66 2.26 -6.74
N LEU A 219 -8.48 1.73 -6.39
CA LEU A 219 -7.93 0.54 -7.03
C LEU A 219 -8.70 -0.73 -6.68
N ASN A 220 -9.38 -0.78 -5.55
CA ASN A 220 -10.29 -1.86 -5.15
C ASN A 220 -11.66 -1.77 -5.83
N SER A 221 -11.99 -0.62 -6.41
CA SER A 221 -13.27 -0.45 -7.08
C SER A 221 -13.35 -1.23 -8.39
N ASN A 222 -14.57 -1.51 -8.86
CA ASN A 222 -14.80 -2.16 -10.15
C ASN A 222 -14.19 -1.39 -11.32
N ASN A 223 -13.97 -0.09 -11.17
CA ASN A 223 -13.39 0.79 -12.19
C ASN A 223 -11.88 1.02 -11.99
N GLY A 224 -11.25 0.42 -10.99
CA GLY A 224 -9.84 0.68 -10.63
C GLY A 224 -8.88 0.45 -11.79
N ALA A 225 -9.03 -0.67 -12.50
CA ALA A 225 -8.24 -0.97 -13.69
C ALA A 225 -8.41 0.08 -14.79
N TYR A 226 -9.65 0.44 -15.09
CA TYR A 226 -9.98 1.43 -16.11
C TYR A 226 -9.37 2.80 -15.78
N ILE A 227 -9.55 3.26 -14.54
CA ILE A 227 -9.04 4.56 -14.08
C ILE A 227 -7.52 4.60 -14.16
N PHE A 228 -6.84 3.55 -13.70
CA PHE A 228 -5.38 3.47 -13.78
C PHE A 228 -4.89 3.57 -15.23
N GLU A 229 -5.43 2.73 -16.12
CA GLU A 229 -4.97 2.66 -17.52
C GLU A 229 -5.26 3.97 -18.29
N GLU A 230 -6.44 4.56 -18.11
CA GLU A 230 -6.80 5.79 -18.82
C GLU A 230 -6.03 7.01 -18.28
N LEU A 231 -5.82 7.12 -16.96
CA LEU A 231 -4.96 8.17 -16.41
C LEU A 231 -3.51 8.03 -16.87
N LYS A 232 -2.98 6.82 -16.93
CA LYS A 232 -1.63 6.57 -17.42
C LYS A 232 -1.49 7.00 -18.89
N LYS A 233 -2.44 6.62 -19.76
CA LYS A 233 -2.46 7.04 -21.16
C LYS A 233 -2.54 8.57 -21.29
N TYR A 234 -3.43 9.18 -20.54
CA TYR A 234 -3.62 10.64 -20.54
C TYR A 234 -2.32 11.35 -20.13
N LEU A 235 -1.73 10.99 -18.99
CA LEU A 235 -0.52 11.63 -18.49
C LEU A 235 0.68 11.43 -19.44
N THR A 236 0.75 10.29 -20.11
CA THR A 236 1.76 10.03 -21.15
C THR A 236 1.52 10.95 -22.35
N SER A 237 0.28 11.11 -22.80
CA SER A 237 -0.05 11.94 -23.97
C SER A 237 0.26 13.42 -23.80
N ILE A 238 0.21 13.91 -22.55
CA ILE A 238 0.52 15.30 -22.20
C ILE A 238 1.96 15.49 -21.66
N ASN A 239 2.84 14.49 -21.85
CA ASN A 239 4.23 14.49 -21.40
C ASN A 239 4.41 14.76 -19.89
N LYS A 240 3.57 14.13 -19.04
CA LYS A 240 3.70 14.13 -17.58
C LYS A 240 4.22 12.81 -17.03
N ILE A 241 4.53 11.87 -17.90
CA ILE A 241 5.27 10.65 -17.62
C ILE A 241 6.41 10.59 -18.63
N ASP A 242 7.64 10.82 -18.18
CA ASP A 242 8.87 10.73 -18.95
C ASP A 242 10.02 10.16 -18.10
N ASP A 243 11.22 10.14 -18.63
CA ASP A 243 12.40 9.61 -17.93
C ASP A 243 12.82 10.43 -16.70
N ASN A 244 12.42 11.70 -16.61
CA ASN A 244 12.79 12.61 -15.53
C ASN A 244 11.70 12.76 -14.47
N TRP A 245 10.44 12.55 -14.85
CA TRP A 245 9.29 12.72 -13.96
C TRP A 245 8.15 11.78 -14.32
N ASN A 246 7.63 11.09 -13.32
CA ASN A 246 6.42 10.29 -13.47
C ASN A 246 5.36 10.79 -12.48
N SER A 247 4.33 11.43 -13.03
CA SER A 247 3.24 12.03 -12.26
C SER A 247 2.27 11.01 -11.64
N LEU A 248 2.23 9.78 -12.14
CA LEU A 248 1.32 8.75 -11.65
C LEU A 248 1.95 7.97 -10.50
N ASN A 249 1.32 8.03 -9.34
CA ASN A 249 1.81 7.42 -8.12
C ASN A 249 0.75 6.49 -7.52
N ILE A 250 1.17 5.35 -7.05
CA ILE A 250 0.31 4.37 -6.40
C ILE A 250 0.59 4.38 -4.90
N LEU A 251 -0.48 4.45 -4.12
CA LEU A 251 -0.45 4.32 -2.66
C LEU A 251 -1.40 3.19 -2.25
N SER A 252 -0.83 2.00 -2.13
CA SER A 252 -1.57 0.79 -1.78
C SER A 252 -0.70 -0.15 -0.96
N THR A 253 -1.29 -0.81 0.03
CA THR A 253 -0.61 -1.85 0.82
C THR A 253 -0.33 -3.10 0.00
N ASP A 254 -1.13 -3.37 -1.02
CA ASP A 254 -0.99 -4.57 -1.87
C ASP A 254 0.10 -4.41 -2.95
N ALA A 255 0.63 -3.21 -3.11
CA ALA A 255 1.67 -2.89 -4.10
C ALA A 255 3.06 -2.70 -3.47
N SER A 256 3.17 -2.81 -2.15
CA SER A 256 4.42 -2.57 -1.40
C SER A 256 5.25 -3.84 -1.19
#